data_11a51d26901ac212ff8265d92698f2e7
#
_entry.id   11a51d26901ac212ff8265d92698f2e7
#
_cell.length_a   1.000
_cell.length_b   1.000
_cell.length_c   1.000
_cell.angle_alpha   90.00
_cell.angle_beta   90.00
_cell.angle_gamma   90.00
#
_symmetry.space_group_name_H-M   'P 1'
#
loop_
_entity.id
_entity.type
_entity.pdbx_description
1 polymer ?
#
loop_
_entity_poly.entity_id
_entity_poly.type
_entity_poly.pdbx_seq_one_letter_code
_entity_poly.pdbx_strand_id
1 'polypeptide(L)'
;MFLFKKNQNIGKYTVVFPHKEGAYAETYRVKDADGKVKFMKLIFMEELKIFQFDGNGDVIEEEIAKVLQHDNLCSYVDSGRLECQGHQLLYIVTEYVRGENLDQHLYRNGLPSLMEIKQIMTGVLSALNYLHTLKRPIIHNEVTLENILLDSVGNLTKLKLIDFGAARFADIKSNPASWQNQNLYYVAPERLVGEGSVKSDIFSAGVLLYRLIFG
;
A
#
# COMPACT_ATOMS: atom_id res chain seq x y z
N MET A 1 -18.01 0.92 11.35
CA MET A 1 -17.60 1.27 12.74
C MET A 1 -16.41 0.40 13.09
N PHE A 2 -15.28 0.99 13.49
CA PHE A 2 -14.04 0.23 13.76
C PHE A 2 -14.23 -0.86 14.81
N LEU A 3 -13.64 -2.04 14.54
CA LEU A 3 -13.69 -3.20 15.43
C LEU A 3 -12.95 -2.93 16.76
N PHE A 4 -11.83 -2.19 16.70
CA PHE A 4 -11.05 -1.84 17.88
C PHE A 4 -11.01 -0.34 18.11
N LYS A 5 -11.15 0.05 19.39
CA LYS A 5 -11.09 1.45 19.85
C LYS A 5 -9.70 1.76 20.41
N LYS A 6 -9.42 3.06 20.61
CA LYS A 6 -8.21 3.53 21.28
C LYS A 6 -8.01 2.79 22.63
N ASN A 7 -6.76 2.43 22.90
CA ASN A 7 -6.30 1.68 24.09
C ASN A 7 -6.74 0.22 24.16
N GLN A 8 -7.42 -0.33 23.17
CA GLN A 8 -7.63 -1.78 23.06
C GLN A 8 -6.41 -2.45 22.40
N ASN A 9 -6.27 -3.75 22.62
CA ASN A 9 -5.16 -4.52 22.07
C ASN A 9 -5.59 -5.33 20.85
N ILE A 10 -4.73 -5.35 19.83
CA ILE A 10 -4.78 -6.25 18.68
C ILE A 10 -3.52 -7.11 18.75
N GLY A 11 -3.66 -8.37 19.17
CA GLY A 11 -2.51 -9.21 19.50
C GLY A 11 -1.65 -8.54 20.60
N LYS A 12 -0.37 -8.34 20.31
CA LYS A 12 0.60 -7.69 21.22
C LYS A 12 0.67 -6.16 21.09
N TYR A 13 -0.14 -5.56 20.20
CA TYR A 13 -0.12 -4.13 19.92
C TYR A 13 -1.28 -3.41 20.56
N THR A 14 -1.04 -2.19 21.06
CA THR A 14 -2.09 -1.32 21.62
C THR A 14 -2.51 -0.27 20.61
N VAL A 15 -3.80 -0.14 20.36
CA VAL A 15 -4.37 0.86 19.44
C VAL A 15 -4.15 2.27 19.99
N VAL A 16 -3.47 3.11 19.22
CA VAL A 16 -3.32 4.54 19.48
C VAL A 16 -4.47 5.32 18.85
N PHE A 17 -4.76 5.01 17.57
CA PHE A 17 -5.79 5.68 16.79
C PHE A 17 -6.28 4.78 15.66
N PRO A 18 -7.60 4.53 15.53
CA PRO A 18 -8.20 3.98 14.33
C PRO A 18 -8.05 4.97 13.17
N HIS A 19 -7.55 4.55 12.01
CA HIS A 19 -7.18 5.46 10.93
C HIS A 19 -8.19 5.49 9.79
N LYS A 20 -8.42 4.34 9.14
CA LYS A 20 -9.33 4.25 7.99
C LYS A 20 -10.04 2.89 7.99
N GLU A 21 -11.33 2.91 7.68
CA GLU A 21 -12.18 1.75 7.45
C GLU A 21 -12.29 1.54 5.93
N GLY A 22 -11.96 0.34 5.46
CA GLY A 22 -12.01 -0.06 4.06
C GLY A 22 -12.99 -1.21 3.83
N ALA A 23 -13.06 -1.72 2.59
CA ALA A 23 -14.01 -2.76 2.19
C ALA A 23 -13.73 -4.14 2.85
N TYR A 24 -12.47 -4.48 3.08
CA TYR A 24 -12.04 -5.78 3.63
C TYR A 24 -11.00 -5.64 4.74
N ALA A 25 -10.65 -4.42 5.10
CA ALA A 25 -9.62 -4.16 6.11
C ALA A 25 -9.85 -2.83 6.82
N GLU A 26 -9.40 -2.75 8.05
CA GLU A 26 -9.28 -1.53 8.83
C GLU A 26 -7.81 -1.21 9.06
N THR A 27 -7.47 0.05 9.15
CA THR A 27 -6.10 0.47 9.43
C THR A 27 -6.00 1.20 10.76
N TYR A 28 -4.89 1.00 11.45
CA TYR A 28 -4.67 1.52 12.79
C TYR A 28 -3.26 2.06 12.94
N ARG A 29 -3.14 3.11 13.73
CA ARG A 29 -1.89 3.47 14.37
C ARG A 29 -1.83 2.75 15.71
N VAL A 30 -0.80 1.93 15.91
CA VAL A 30 -0.62 1.10 17.09
C VAL A 30 0.73 1.38 17.77
N LYS A 31 0.90 0.91 19.00
CA LYS A 31 2.19 0.86 19.70
C LYS A 31 2.57 -0.58 19.98
N ASP A 32 3.85 -0.89 19.83
CA ASP A 32 4.46 -2.13 20.31
C ASP A 32 4.74 -2.08 21.84
N ALA A 33 5.29 -3.15 22.40
CA ALA A 33 5.63 -3.25 23.80
C ALA A 33 6.66 -2.21 24.27
N ASP A 34 7.54 -1.75 23.36
CA ASP A 34 8.52 -0.70 23.63
C ASP A 34 7.93 0.72 23.51
N GLY A 35 6.64 0.84 23.21
CA GLY A 35 5.95 2.12 22.99
C GLY A 35 6.23 2.75 21.64
N LYS A 36 6.91 2.07 20.72
CA LYS A 36 7.18 2.57 19.37
C LYS A 36 5.92 2.51 18.52
N VAL A 37 5.65 3.60 17.82
CA VAL A 37 4.47 3.70 16.94
C VAL A 37 4.71 2.90 15.67
N LYS A 38 3.68 2.15 15.25
CA LYS A 38 3.62 1.34 14.03
C LYS A 38 2.32 1.61 13.29
N PHE A 39 2.30 1.23 12.02
CA PHE A 39 1.08 1.17 11.22
C PHE A 39 0.63 -0.28 11.12
N MET A 40 -0.68 -0.52 11.28
CA MET A 40 -1.26 -1.86 11.21
C MET A 40 -2.43 -1.84 10.23
N LYS A 41 -2.45 -2.79 9.30
CA LYS A 41 -3.61 -3.14 8.49
C LYS A 41 -4.21 -4.42 9.07
N LEU A 42 -5.47 -4.37 9.46
CA LEU A 42 -6.24 -5.49 10.00
C LEU A 42 -7.23 -5.95 8.94
N ILE A 43 -7.03 -7.14 8.43
CA ILE A 43 -7.75 -7.71 7.30
C ILE A 43 -8.79 -8.71 7.82
N PHE A 44 -10.04 -8.59 7.35
CA PHE A 44 -11.11 -9.55 7.59
C PHE A 44 -10.98 -10.68 6.56
N MET A 45 -10.57 -11.87 7.00
CA MET A 45 -10.26 -12.99 6.11
C MET A 45 -11.46 -13.44 5.27
N GLU A 46 -12.65 -13.35 5.83
CA GLU A 46 -13.92 -13.70 5.17
C GLU A 46 -14.34 -12.72 4.06
N GLU A 47 -13.79 -11.50 4.07
CA GLU A 47 -14.06 -10.49 3.04
C GLU A 47 -13.08 -10.57 1.86
N LEU A 48 -12.00 -11.36 1.99
CA LEU A 48 -11.03 -11.53 0.92
C LEU A 48 -11.62 -12.34 -0.25
N LYS A 49 -11.25 -11.93 -1.44
CA LYS A 49 -11.62 -12.65 -2.68
C LYS A 49 -10.55 -13.68 -3.02
N ILE A 50 -10.92 -14.71 -3.76
CA ILE A 50 -10.05 -15.84 -4.11
C ILE A 50 -8.73 -15.39 -4.78
N PHE A 51 -8.74 -14.31 -5.53
CA PHE A 51 -7.55 -13.79 -6.21
C PHE A 51 -6.58 -13.06 -5.28
N GLN A 52 -6.91 -12.85 -4.01
CA GLN A 52 -6.04 -12.29 -2.98
C GLN A 52 -5.26 -13.37 -2.24
N PHE A 53 -5.50 -14.65 -2.58
CA PHE A 53 -4.74 -15.78 -2.08
C PHE A 53 -3.84 -16.34 -3.18
N ASP A 54 -2.69 -16.87 -2.79
CA ASP A 54 -1.81 -17.61 -3.69
C ASP A 54 -2.26 -19.08 -3.86
N GLY A 55 -1.50 -19.85 -4.63
CA GLY A 55 -1.80 -21.29 -4.86
C GLY A 55 -1.73 -22.17 -3.61
N ASN A 56 -1.14 -21.71 -2.52
CA ASN A 56 -1.04 -22.41 -1.24
C ASN A 56 -2.16 -21.98 -0.26
N GLY A 57 -2.93 -20.96 -0.60
CA GLY A 57 -3.95 -20.37 0.27
C GLY A 57 -3.39 -19.31 1.21
N ASP A 58 -2.19 -18.80 0.97
CA ASP A 58 -1.61 -17.70 1.73
C ASP A 58 -2.06 -16.34 1.16
N VAL A 59 -2.24 -15.35 2.04
CA VAL A 59 -2.64 -14.01 1.63
C VAL A 59 -1.48 -13.31 0.92
N ILE A 60 -1.66 -12.99 -0.36
CA ILE A 60 -0.62 -12.42 -1.22
C ILE A 60 -0.04 -11.12 -0.63
N GLU A 61 -0.87 -10.25 -0.06
CA GLU A 61 -0.41 -9.00 0.56
C GLU A 61 0.55 -9.25 1.74
N GLU A 62 0.30 -10.28 2.56
CA GLU A 62 1.18 -10.67 3.66
C GLU A 62 2.52 -11.20 3.12
N GLU A 63 2.48 -12.09 2.13
CA GLU A 63 3.69 -12.66 1.52
C GLU A 63 4.55 -11.61 0.82
N ILE A 64 3.91 -10.66 0.14
CA ILE A 64 4.61 -9.50 -0.44
C ILE A 64 5.25 -8.66 0.67
N ALA A 65 4.50 -8.29 1.71
CA ALA A 65 5.01 -7.45 2.80
C ALA A 65 6.30 -8.02 3.42
N LYS A 66 6.35 -9.35 3.64
CA LYS A 66 7.49 -10.04 4.25
C LYS A 66 8.80 -9.94 3.45
N VAL A 67 8.73 -9.76 2.13
CA VAL A 67 9.93 -9.72 1.26
C VAL A 67 10.39 -8.32 0.91
N LEU A 68 9.63 -7.27 1.28
CA LEU A 68 9.95 -5.89 0.93
C LEU A 68 11.09 -5.34 1.79
N GLN A 69 12.15 -4.87 1.12
CA GLN A 69 13.28 -4.20 1.76
C GLN A 69 13.86 -3.13 0.82
N HIS A 70 13.33 -1.90 0.88
CA HIS A 70 13.77 -0.79 0.04
C HIS A 70 13.42 0.55 0.69
N ASP A 71 14.28 1.57 0.52
CA ASP A 71 14.13 2.88 1.16
C ASP A 71 12.83 3.61 0.80
N ASN A 72 12.30 3.41 -0.40
CA ASN A 72 11.05 4.00 -0.84
C ASN A 72 9.82 3.08 -0.65
N LEU A 73 9.91 2.04 0.18
CA LEU A 73 8.82 1.16 0.61
C LEU A 73 8.72 1.12 2.13
N CYS A 74 7.53 0.88 2.68
CA CYS A 74 7.40 0.68 4.11
C CYS A 74 7.96 -0.66 4.55
N SER A 75 8.82 -0.63 5.57
CA SER A 75 9.44 -1.84 6.12
C SER A 75 8.42 -2.68 6.87
N TYR A 76 8.37 -3.98 6.56
CA TYR A 76 7.61 -4.96 7.32
C TYR A 76 8.17 -5.12 8.73
N VAL A 77 7.30 -5.28 9.70
CA VAL A 77 7.65 -5.48 11.12
C VAL A 77 7.16 -6.82 11.62
N ASP A 78 5.88 -7.15 11.35
CA ASP A 78 5.23 -8.32 11.92
C ASP A 78 3.91 -8.63 11.20
N SER A 79 3.43 -9.87 11.34
CA SER A 79 2.07 -10.25 10.99
C SER A 79 1.57 -11.36 11.91
N GLY A 80 0.28 -11.53 11.99
CA GLY A 80 -0.30 -12.63 12.75
C GLY A 80 -1.79 -12.72 12.59
N ARG A 81 -2.35 -13.83 13.04
CA ARG A 81 -3.78 -14.13 12.97
C ARG A 81 -4.40 -14.12 14.35
N LEU A 82 -5.64 -13.67 14.43
CA LEU A 82 -6.44 -13.71 15.64
C LEU A 82 -7.92 -13.86 15.29
N GLU A 83 -8.70 -14.32 16.27
CA GLU A 83 -10.15 -14.33 16.19
C GLU A 83 -10.71 -13.30 17.15
N CYS A 84 -11.63 -12.46 16.70
CA CYS A 84 -12.29 -11.48 17.54
C CYS A 84 -13.72 -11.22 17.04
N GLN A 85 -14.68 -11.28 17.96
CA GLN A 85 -16.11 -11.02 17.69
C GLN A 85 -16.69 -11.87 16.54
N GLY A 86 -16.18 -13.09 16.34
CA GLY A 86 -16.62 -14.01 15.27
C GLY A 86 -15.92 -13.78 13.92
N HIS A 87 -14.99 -12.84 13.85
CA HIS A 87 -14.18 -12.56 12.64
C HIS A 87 -12.83 -13.29 12.72
N GLN A 88 -12.42 -13.90 11.60
CA GLN A 88 -11.05 -14.37 11.40
C GLN A 88 -10.22 -13.22 10.83
N LEU A 89 -9.20 -12.80 11.58
CA LEU A 89 -8.45 -11.58 11.29
C LEU A 89 -6.98 -11.89 11.02
N LEU A 90 -6.42 -11.24 9.99
CA LEU A 90 -4.99 -11.15 9.74
C LEU A 90 -4.54 -9.71 9.99
N TYR A 91 -3.56 -9.49 10.86
CA TYR A 91 -2.91 -8.18 10.93
C TYR A 91 -1.55 -8.21 10.24
N ILE A 92 -1.23 -7.13 9.52
CA ILE A 92 0.08 -6.85 8.93
C ILE A 92 0.56 -5.53 9.53
N VAL A 93 1.76 -5.54 10.12
CA VAL A 93 2.36 -4.37 10.77
C VAL A 93 3.58 -3.92 9.99
N THR A 94 3.63 -2.63 9.72
CA THR A 94 4.76 -1.96 9.06
C THR A 94 5.29 -0.81 9.90
N GLU A 95 6.42 -0.25 9.50
CA GLU A 95 6.87 1.03 10.06
C GLU A 95 5.76 2.09 9.93
N TYR A 96 5.73 3.00 10.88
CA TYR A 96 4.85 4.16 10.81
C TYR A 96 5.60 5.35 10.19
N VAL A 97 5.14 5.79 9.03
CA VAL A 97 5.63 7.02 8.40
C VAL A 97 4.79 8.19 8.90
N ARG A 98 5.42 9.14 9.57
CA ARG A 98 4.76 10.37 10.01
C ARG A 98 4.77 11.37 8.85
N GLY A 99 3.64 11.59 8.22
CA GLY A 99 3.56 12.49 7.09
C GLY A 99 2.14 12.53 6.50
N GLU A 100 2.06 12.94 5.28
CA GLU A 100 0.84 13.01 4.49
C GLU A 100 1.04 12.33 3.14
N ASN A 101 -0.04 11.95 2.48
CA ASN A 101 0.08 11.44 1.12
C ASN A 101 0.26 12.60 0.11
N LEU A 102 0.73 12.24 -1.07
CA LEU A 102 1.06 13.22 -2.10
C LEU A 102 -0.17 13.98 -2.62
N ASP A 103 -1.35 13.36 -2.63
CA ASP A 103 -2.61 14.03 -2.99
C ASP A 103 -2.94 15.16 -2.00
N GLN A 104 -2.87 14.89 -0.70
CA GLN A 104 -3.05 15.88 0.35
C GLN A 104 -2.00 17.00 0.28
N HIS A 105 -0.76 16.64 -0.03
CA HIS A 105 0.32 17.60 -0.19
C HIS A 105 0.03 18.58 -1.34
N LEU A 106 -0.34 18.06 -2.51
CA LEU A 106 -0.68 18.87 -3.69
C LEU A 106 -1.89 19.76 -3.45
N TYR A 107 -2.91 19.22 -2.78
CA TYR A 107 -4.11 20.01 -2.43
C TYR A 107 -3.77 21.25 -1.59
N ARG A 108 -2.81 21.12 -0.66
CA ARG A 108 -2.41 22.24 0.24
C ARG A 108 -1.38 23.19 -0.36
N ASN A 109 -0.44 22.67 -1.14
CA ASN A 109 0.74 23.42 -1.60
C ASN A 109 0.68 23.77 -3.09
N GLY A 110 -0.28 23.22 -3.85
CA GLY A 110 -0.35 23.36 -5.29
C GLY A 110 0.59 22.41 -6.06
N LEU A 111 0.77 22.71 -7.34
CA LEU A 111 1.63 21.88 -8.20
C LEU A 111 3.12 22.04 -7.83
N PRO A 112 3.87 20.94 -7.83
CA PRO A 112 5.28 20.97 -7.47
C PRO A 112 6.13 21.57 -8.61
N SER A 113 7.29 22.11 -8.25
CA SER A 113 8.32 22.51 -9.20
C SER A 113 8.88 21.33 -9.98
N LEU A 114 9.53 21.58 -11.12
CA LEU A 114 10.18 20.52 -11.91
C LEU A 114 11.25 19.73 -11.09
N MET A 115 11.93 20.39 -10.16
CA MET A 115 12.90 19.73 -9.28
C MET A 115 12.19 18.76 -8.32
N GLU A 116 11.09 19.16 -7.74
CA GLU A 116 10.28 18.33 -6.85
C GLU A 116 9.64 17.15 -7.61
N ILE A 117 9.13 17.38 -8.81
CA ILE A 117 8.63 16.32 -9.70
C ILE A 117 9.74 15.29 -9.96
N LYS A 118 10.95 15.73 -10.28
CA LYS A 118 12.09 14.84 -10.49
C LYS A 118 12.39 14.01 -9.24
N GLN A 119 12.38 14.62 -8.05
CA GLN A 119 12.62 13.90 -6.78
C GLN A 119 11.54 12.85 -6.52
N ILE A 120 10.27 13.22 -6.65
CA ILE A 120 9.12 12.32 -6.47
C ILE A 120 9.23 11.13 -7.44
N MET A 121 9.38 11.41 -8.73
CA MET A 121 9.43 10.36 -9.74
C MET A 121 10.67 9.46 -9.59
N THR A 122 11.81 10.01 -9.17
CA THR A 122 13.00 9.20 -8.88
C THR A 122 12.71 8.19 -7.76
N GLY A 123 12.07 8.59 -6.67
CA GLY A 123 11.73 7.69 -5.57
C GLY A 123 10.70 6.64 -5.96
N VAL A 124 9.63 7.04 -6.68
CA VAL A 124 8.59 6.12 -7.17
C VAL A 124 9.19 5.08 -8.13
N LEU A 125 9.95 5.53 -9.13
CA LEU A 125 10.57 4.63 -10.11
C LEU A 125 11.64 3.74 -9.48
N SER A 126 12.35 4.21 -8.45
CA SER A 126 13.27 3.38 -7.67
C SER A 126 12.54 2.24 -6.96
N ALA A 127 11.40 2.53 -6.30
CA ALA A 127 10.57 1.51 -5.68
C ALA A 127 10.05 0.49 -6.71
N LEU A 128 9.51 0.97 -7.84
CA LEU A 128 9.00 0.10 -8.91
C LEU A 128 10.11 -0.76 -9.51
N ASN A 129 11.29 -0.18 -9.79
CA ASN A 129 12.42 -0.95 -10.29
C ASN A 129 12.82 -2.07 -9.32
N TYR A 130 12.87 -1.79 -8.01
CA TYR A 130 13.11 -2.82 -7.00
C TYR A 130 12.07 -3.94 -7.08
N LEU A 131 10.77 -3.62 -7.07
CA LEU A 131 9.69 -4.61 -7.12
C LEU A 131 9.75 -5.47 -8.39
N HIS A 132 10.02 -4.84 -9.54
CA HIS A 132 10.01 -5.49 -10.85
C HIS A 132 11.25 -6.35 -11.12
N THR A 133 12.35 -6.11 -10.41
CA THR A 133 13.62 -6.84 -10.58
C THR A 133 13.88 -7.89 -9.50
N LEU A 134 12.95 -8.09 -8.56
CA LEU A 134 13.01 -9.19 -7.60
C LEU A 134 13.05 -10.54 -8.34
N LYS A 135 13.64 -11.56 -7.71
CA LYS A 135 13.65 -12.94 -8.24
C LYS A 135 12.23 -13.43 -8.61
N ARG A 136 11.23 -13.04 -7.84
CA ARG A 136 9.80 -13.19 -8.12
C ARG A 136 9.22 -11.79 -8.23
N PRO A 137 9.09 -11.23 -9.45
CA PRO A 137 8.68 -9.84 -9.62
C PRO A 137 7.30 -9.57 -9.04
N ILE A 138 7.13 -8.37 -8.47
CA ILE A 138 5.89 -7.91 -7.86
C ILE A 138 5.34 -6.76 -8.69
N ILE A 139 4.05 -6.82 -9.02
CA ILE A 139 3.30 -5.74 -9.67
C ILE A 139 2.49 -5.06 -8.59
N HIS A 140 2.66 -3.75 -8.44
CA HIS A 140 1.98 -2.96 -7.39
C HIS A 140 0.49 -2.78 -7.68
N ASN A 141 0.17 -2.54 -8.95
CA ASN A 141 -1.20 -2.36 -9.46
C ASN A 141 -1.96 -1.10 -9.00
N GLU A 142 -1.44 -0.31 -8.06
CA GLU A 142 -2.15 0.88 -7.53
C GLU A 142 -1.17 2.03 -7.23
N VAL A 143 -0.40 2.43 -8.27
CA VAL A 143 0.53 3.56 -8.19
C VAL A 143 -0.25 4.87 -8.39
N THR A 144 -0.69 5.49 -7.29
CA THR A 144 -1.52 6.71 -7.27
C THR A 144 -0.94 7.75 -6.32
N LEU A 145 -1.44 8.99 -6.39
CA LEU A 145 -1.05 10.07 -5.47
C LEU A 145 -1.33 9.71 -4.00
N GLU A 146 -2.44 9.03 -3.74
CA GLU A 146 -2.88 8.63 -2.40
C GLU A 146 -1.97 7.58 -1.79
N ASN A 147 -1.32 6.76 -2.63
CA ASN A 147 -0.43 5.67 -2.22
C ASN A 147 1.06 6.07 -2.15
N ILE A 148 1.35 7.36 -2.19
CA ILE A 148 2.70 7.89 -1.98
C ILE A 148 2.68 8.75 -0.71
N LEU A 149 3.34 8.28 0.35
CA LEU A 149 3.54 9.03 1.58
C LEU A 149 4.82 9.86 1.50
N LEU A 150 4.72 11.11 1.89
CA LEU A 150 5.85 11.99 2.15
C LEU A 150 6.17 11.97 3.64
N ASP A 151 7.42 11.75 4.02
CA ASP A 151 7.85 11.84 5.42
C ASP A 151 7.66 13.27 5.96
N SER A 152 7.44 13.37 7.26
CA SER A 152 7.05 14.59 7.96
C SER A 152 7.81 15.82 7.49
N VAL A 153 7.06 16.87 7.16
CA VAL A 153 7.57 18.20 6.73
C VAL A 153 7.85 18.32 5.23
N GLY A 154 7.15 17.53 4.38
CA GLY A 154 7.25 17.72 2.93
C GLY A 154 8.63 17.37 2.36
N ASN A 155 9.37 16.48 3.01
CA ASN A 155 10.64 16.02 2.50
C ASN A 155 10.41 15.04 1.34
N LEU A 156 10.37 15.57 0.14
CA LEU A 156 10.13 14.83 -1.11
C LEU A 156 11.22 13.79 -1.41
N THR A 157 12.35 13.84 -0.71
CA THR A 157 13.42 12.84 -0.86
C THR A 157 13.19 11.58 -0.04
N LYS A 158 12.26 11.61 0.92
CA LYS A 158 11.92 10.48 1.78
C LYS A 158 10.48 10.03 1.58
N LEU A 159 10.12 9.78 0.33
CA LEU A 159 8.81 9.23 0.01
C LEU A 159 8.78 7.70 0.17
N LYS A 160 7.59 7.19 0.46
CA LYS A 160 7.29 5.76 0.52
C LYS A 160 6.09 5.44 -0.36
N LEU A 161 6.24 4.49 -1.29
CA LEU A 161 5.11 3.87 -1.97
C LEU A 161 4.49 2.84 -1.02
N ILE A 162 3.18 2.94 -0.81
CA ILE A 162 2.44 2.18 0.18
C ILE A 162 1.24 1.45 -0.44
N ASP A 163 0.58 0.61 0.37
CA ASP A 163 -0.63 -0.15 0.08
C ASP A 163 -0.45 -1.21 -1.02
N PHE A 164 -0.16 -2.43 -0.57
CA PHE A 164 0.02 -3.61 -1.42
C PHE A 164 -1.26 -4.45 -1.53
N GLY A 165 -2.43 -3.91 -1.16
CA GLY A 165 -3.71 -4.63 -1.19
C GLY A 165 -4.16 -5.08 -2.59
N ALA A 166 -3.69 -4.38 -3.63
CA ALA A 166 -3.92 -4.73 -5.03
C ALA A 166 -2.71 -5.43 -5.67
N ALA A 167 -1.58 -5.52 -4.95
CA ALA A 167 -0.35 -6.06 -5.49
C ALA A 167 -0.42 -7.58 -5.69
N ARG A 168 0.40 -8.09 -6.60
CA ARG A 168 0.53 -9.52 -6.87
C ARG A 168 1.92 -9.87 -7.38
N PHE A 169 2.29 -11.12 -7.26
CA PHE A 169 3.44 -11.63 -7.97
C PHE A 169 3.15 -11.74 -9.47
N ALA A 170 4.15 -11.49 -10.31
CA ALA A 170 3.96 -11.47 -11.77
C ALA A 170 3.61 -12.83 -12.38
N ASP A 171 3.95 -13.93 -11.68
CA ASP A 171 3.62 -15.30 -12.06
C ASP A 171 2.17 -15.71 -11.72
N ILE A 172 1.45 -14.91 -10.91
CA ILE A 172 0.02 -15.10 -10.64
C ILE A 172 -0.78 -14.36 -11.71
N LYS A 173 -1.76 -15.05 -12.33
CA LYS A 173 -2.64 -14.45 -13.33
C LYS A 173 -3.39 -13.25 -12.77
N SER A 174 -3.47 -12.18 -13.56
CA SER A 174 -4.30 -11.03 -13.24
C SER A 174 -5.78 -11.41 -13.29
N ASN A 175 -6.56 -10.91 -12.34
CA ASN A 175 -8.02 -11.05 -12.37
C ASN A 175 -8.62 -9.75 -12.94
N PRO A 176 -9.47 -9.82 -13.99
CA PRO A 176 -10.12 -8.63 -14.55
C PRO A 176 -10.95 -7.83 -13.52
N ALA A 177 -11.46 -8.48 -12.46
CA ALA A 177 -12.21 -7.80 -11.40
C ALA A 177 -11.33 -7.09 -10.35
N SER A 178 -10.01 -7.26 -10.38
CA SER A 178 -9.09 -6.71 -9.37
C SER A 178 -9.02 -5.18 -9.36
N TRP A 179 -9.48 -4.51 -10.42
CA TRP A 179 -9.47 -3.05 -10.56
C TRP A 179 -10.77 -2.36 -10.14
N GLN A 180 -11.85 -3.08 -9.84
CA GLN A 180 -13.20 -2.52 -9.66
C GLN A 180 -13.32 -1.41 -8.60
N ASN A 181 -12.44 -1.39 -7.60
CA ASN A 181 -12.43 -0.38 -6.54
C ASN A 181 -11.28 0.62 -6.68
N GLN A 182 -10.60 0.66 -7.84
CA GLN A 182 -9.45 1.52 -8.08
C GLN A 182 -9.85 2.78 -8.86
N ASN A 183 -9.01 3.80 -8.77
CA ASN A 183 -9.14 4.99 -9.60
C ASN A 183 -8.78 4.67 -11.05
N LEU A 184 -9.79 4.59 -11.91
CA LEU A 184 -9.66 4.17 -13.31
C LEU A 184 -8.66 4.99 -14.14
N TYR A 185 -8.41 6.23 -13.77
CA TYR A 185 -7.43 7.07 -14.47
C TYR A 185 -6.02 6.50 -14.43
N TYR A 186 -5.68 5.77 -13.36
CA TYR A 186 -4.36 5.14 -13.18
C TYR A 186 -4.31 3.70 -13.69
N VAL A 187 -5.45 3.11 -14.05
CA VAL A 187 -5.51 1.71 -14.49
C VAL A 187 -5.07 1.60 -15.94
N ALA A 188 -4.00 0.84 -16.21
CA ALA A 188 -3.53 0.58 -17.55
C ALA A 188 -4.58 -0.21 -18.37
N PRO A 189 -4.76 0.10 -19.68
CA PRO A 189 -5.80 -0.52 -20.51
C PRO A 189 -5.76 -2.05 -20.51
N GLU A 190 -4.58 -2.65 -20.56
CA GLU A 190 -4.41 -4.10 -20.54
C GLU A 190 -4.90 -4.76 -19.24
N ARG A 191 -4.93 -4.02 -18.12
CA ARG A 191 -5.48 -4.53 -16.86
C ARG A 191 -6.99 -4.73 -16.92
N LEU A 192 -7.69 -3.94 -17.72
CA LEU A 192 -9.14 -4.04 -17.88
C LEU A 192 -9.55 -5.40 -18.49
N VAL A 193 -8.67 -6.00 -19.26
CA VAL A 193 -8.85 -7.32 -19.88
C VAL A 193 -8.08 -8.44 -19.15
N GLY A 194 -7.49 -8.15 -17.99
CA GLY A 194 -6.80 -9.15 -17.18
C GLY A 194 -5.36 -9.45 -17.59
N GLU A 195 -4.73 -8.61 -18.44
CA GLU A 195 -3.37 -8.78 -18.94
C GLU A 195 -2.33 -7.89 -18.22
N GLY A 196 -2.61 -7.48 -16.99
CA GLY A 196 -1.73 -6.61 -16.21
C GLY A 196 -0.33 -7.21 -16.00
N SER A 197 0.69 -6.36 -16.12
CA SER A 197 2.10 -6.72 -16.00
C SER A 197 2.90 -5.61 -15.29
N VAL A 198 4.20 -5.79 -15.11
CA VAL A 198 5.09 -4.72 -14.60
C VAL A 198 5.01 -3.43 -15.43
N LYS A 199 4.67 -3.52 -16.72
CA LYS A 199 4.47 -2.35 -17.58
C LYS A 199 3.22 -1.54 -17.20
N SER A 200 2.23 -2.19 -16.59
CA SER A 200 1.02 -1.51 -16.12
C SER A 200 1.32 -0.54 -14.97
N ASP A 201 2.29 -0.85 -14.09
CA ASP A 201 2.76 0.09 -13.07
C ASP A 201 3.48 1.29 -13.70
N ILE A 202 4.20 1.08 -14.80
CA ILE A 202 4.87 2.16 -15.54
C ILE A 202 3.84 3.07 -16.22
N PHE A 203 2.74 2.51 -16.75
CA PHE A 203 1.60 3.32 -17.21
C PHE A 203 1.04 4.20 -16.09
N SER A 204 0.77 3.61 -14.92
CA SER A 204 0.26 4.35 -13.75
C SER A 204 1.24 5.44 -13.30
N ALA A 205 2.56 5.17 -13.33
CA ALA A 205 3.59 6.17 -13.05
C ALA A 205 3.62 7.30 -14.10
N GLY A 206 3.31 7.00 -15.36
CA GLY A 206 3.12 8.00 -16.41
C GLY A 206 1.94 8.92 -16.15
N VAL A 207 0.80 8.36 -15.71
CA VAL A 207 -0.38 9.14 -15.28
C VAL A 207 -0.05 9.98 -14.06
N LEU A 208 0.68 9.42 -13.09
CA LEU A 208 1.16 10.16 -11.92
C LEU A 208 2.00 11.38 -12.34
N LEU A 209 2.96 11.20 -13.25
CA LEU A 209 3.77 12.28 -13.79
C LEU A 209 2.91 13.36 -14.47
N TYR A 210 1.93 12.95 -15.27
CA TYR A 210 0.98 13.88 -15.90
C TYR A 210 0.25 14.73 -14.85
N ARG A 211 -0.26 14.09 -13.79
CA ARG A 211 -0.94 14.77 -12.66
C ARG A 211 -0.04 15.74 -11.91
N LEU A 212 1.24 15.42 -11.75
CA LEU A 212 2.21 16.30 -11.12
C LEU A 212 2.55 17.55 -11.96
N ILE A 213 2.40 17.47 -13.28
CA ILE A 213 2.70 18.59 -14.19
C ILE A 213 1.48 19.48 -14.42
N PHE A 214 0.30 18.88 -14.57
CA PHE A 214 -0.88 19.58 -15.07
C PHE A 214 -2.04 19.69 -14.06
N GLY A 215 -2.01 18.96 -12.98
CA GLY A 215 -3.07 18.92 -11.95
C GLY A 215 -4.11 17.83 -12.14
#